data_368e7a48c74127a7fb59aadfe49ebf31
#
_entry.id   368e7a48c74127a7fb59aadfe49ebf31
#
_cell.length_a   1.000
_cell.length_b   1.000
_cell.length_c   1.000
_cell.angle_alpha   90.00
_cell.angle_beta   90.00
_cell.angle_gamma   90.00
#
_symmetry.space_group_name_H-M   'P 1'
#
loop_
_entity.id
_entity.type
_entity.pdbx_description
1 polymer ?
#
loop_
_entity_poly.entity_id
_entity_poly.type
_entity_poly.pdbx_seq_one_letter_code
_entity_poly.pdbx_strand_id
1 'polypeptide(L)'
;MNHLLKAAALAVLFGTAAVGGAAEVAQKPDLNKIEQKIKSDLQQSIQKNGPKHKETNDLRFSLAIFYAQIERFGEAEKYFRETFDIMKSLIDRKSQENAPELAVTAGSALFQVYQLTGQLDKAAALAEELLMCCKKTADPLSQENLKFYGQYVSLFKNSGKTMSENAMNLLNSVKAAAENGSSPAQFYVALWYSAGGIYAPAPDEIKSIEYLKKSADAGYPTAQWFVGAALVNGQAGFTRDEKAGLELIKKAAVQGEENAIGWLQENIFQTENKD
;
A
#
# COMPACT_ATOMS: atom_id res chain seq x y z
N MET A 1 -20.97 -1.52 2.30
CA MET A 1 -19.65 -1.79 1.71
C MET A 1 -19.34 -3.26 1.95
N ASN A 2 -19.22 -4.05 0.88
CA ASN A 2 -19.18 -5.52 0.92
C ASN A 2 -18.02 -6.06 1.76
N HIS A 3 -18.24 -7.13 2.53
CA HIS A 3 -17.21 -7.85 3.31
C HIS A 3 -15.99 -8.26 2.46
N LEU A 4 -16.19 -8.55 1.18
CA LEU A 4 -15.14 -8.86 0.20
C LEU A 4 -14.19 -7.68 -0.07
N LEU A 5 -14.71 -6.44 -0.13
CA LEU A 5 -13.88 -5.24 -0.31
C LEU A 5 -13.05 -4.94 0.95
N LYS A 6 -13.58 -5.21 2.15
CA LYS A 6 -12.82 -5.09 3.40
C LYS A 6 -11.72 -6.13 3.51
N ALA A 7 -12.00 -7.38 3.15
CA ALA A 7 -11.01 -8.45 3.16
C ALA A 7 -9.88 -8.21 2.14
N ALA A 8 -10.22 -7.73 0.94
CA ALA A 8 -9.23 -7.35 -0.08
C ALA A 8 -8.36 -6.17 0.37
N ALA A 9 -8.95 -5.16 1.03
CA ALA A 9 -8.20 -4.03 1.57
C ALA A 9 -7.26 -4.47 2.71
N LEU A 10 -7.65 -5.42 3.55
CA LEU A 10 -6.81 -5.98 4.61
C LEU A 10 -5.68 -6.85 4.03
N ALA A 11 -5.94 -7.62 2.97
CA ALA A 11 -4.90 -8.39 2.28
C ALA A 11 -3.84 -7.49 1.63
N VAL A 12 -4.25 -6.38 1.03
CA VAL A 12 -3.34 -5.35 0.48
C VAL A 12 -2.52 -4.67 1.58
N LEU A 13 -3.12 -4.49 2.78
CA LEU A 13 -2.46 -3.89 3.93
C LEU A 13 -1.34 -4.74 4.50
N PHE A 14 -1.54 -6.05 4.54
CA PHE A 14 -0.75 -6.93 5.40
C PHE A 14 -0.07 -8.09 4.65
N GLY A 15 -0.12 -8.10 3.32
CA GLY A 15 0.58 -9.10 2.49
C GLY A 15 0.15 -10.55 2.79
N THR A 16 -1.09 -10.75 3.23
CA THR A 16 -1.61 -12.10 3.38
C THR A 16 -2.10 -12.61 2.03
N ALA A 17 -1.28 -13.39 1.35
CA ALA A 17 -1.73 -14.21 0.23
C ALA A 17 -2.95 -15.02 0.69
N ALA A 18 -4.05 -14.88 -0.03
CA ALA A 18 -5.17 -15.80 0.08
C ALA A 18 -4.66 -17.17 -0.37
N VAL A 19 -4.23 -18.00 0.56
CA VAL A 19 -3.86 -19.40 0.29
C VAL A 19 -5.17 -20.16 0.03
N GLY A 20 -5.61 -20.13 -1.21
CA GLY A 20 -6.60 -21.05 -1.74
C GLY A 20 -5.92 -22.39 -2.04
N GLY A 21 -5.78 -23.22 -1.04
CA GLY A 21 -5.35 -24.61 -1.17
C GLY A 21 -6.02 -25.41 -0.07
N ALA A 22 -6.62 -26.54 -0.42
CA ALA A 22 -7.22 -27.47 0.51
C ALA A 22 -6.17 -27.86 1.56
N ALA A 23 -6.18 -27.17 2.70
CA ALA A 23 -5.36 -27.49 3.84
C ALA A 23 -6.19 -28.34 4.80
N GLU A 24 -5.58 -29.47 5.22
CA GLU A 24 -5.93 -30.22 6.42
C GLU A 24 -6.51 -29.31 7.51
N VAL A 25 -7.45 -29.84 8.29
CA VAL A 25 -8.11 -29.18 9.42
C VAL A 25 -7.05 -28.78 10.47
N ALA A 26 -6.28 -27.76 10.19
CA ALA A 26 -5.45 -27.11 11.18
C ALA A 26 -6.39 -26.46 12.19
N GLN A 27 -6.27 -26.79 13.46
CA GLN A 27 -7.01 -26.15 14.56
C GLN A 27 -6.90 -24.64 14.38
N LYS A 28 -8.07 -23.93 14.30
CA LYS A 28 -8.07 -22.46 14.23
C LYS A 28 -7.21 -21.92 15.37
N PRO A 29 -6.26 -21.03 15.07
CA PRO A 29 -5.36 -20.48 16.08
C PRO A 29 -6.18 -19.81 17.20
N ASP A 30 -5.80 -20.07 18.45
CA ASP A 30 -6.40 -19.42 19.62
C ASP A 30 -5.98 -17.94 19.65
N LEU A 31 -6.83 -17.07 19.09
CA LEU A 31 -6.57 -15.64 18.98
C LEU A 31 -6.32 -14.97 20.34
N ASN A 32 -6.95 -15.49 21.43
CA ASN A 32 -6.73 -14.97 22.76
C ASN A 32 -5.30 -15.26 23.27
N LYS A 33 -4.79 -16.46 23.00
CA LYS A 33 -3.39 -16.80 23.35
C LYS A 33 -2.39 -15.95 22.57
N ILE A 34 -2.65 -15.74 21.26
CA ILE A 34 -1.80 -14.87 20.42
C ILE A 34 -1.80 -13.45 20.97
N GLU A 35 -2.97 -12.87 21.23
CA GLU A 35 -3.11 -11.53 21.80
C GLU A 35 -2.35 -11.40 23.12
N GLN A 36 -2.55 -12.33 24.06
CA GLN A 36 -1.90 -12.31 25.36
C GLN A 36 -0.38 -12.40 25.23
N LYS A 37 0.10 -13.25 24.32
CA LYS A 37 1.56 -13.38 24.08
C LYS A 37 2.15 -12.07 23.58
N ILE A 38 1.59 -11.46 22.52
CA ILE A 38 2.13 -10.20 21.97
C ILE A 38 2.09 -9.09 23.03
N LYS A 39 1.03 -9.00 23.82
CA LYS A 39 0.92 -8.04 24.93
C LYS A 39 2.00 -8.25 26.01
N SER A 40 2.23 -9.51 26.40
CA SER A 40 3.27 -9.85 27.36
C SER A 40 4.66 -9.48 26.85
N ASP A 41 4.97 -9.84 25.59
CA ASP A 41 6.25 -9.52 24.96
C ASP A 41 6.45 -8.02 24.85
N LEU A 42 5.41 -7.26 24.47
CA LEU A 42 5.42 -5.80 24.44
C LEU A 42 5.71 -5.20 25.81
N GLN A 43 5.03 -5.68 26.86
CA GLN A 43 5.24 -5.19 28.22
C GLN A 43 6.66 -5.49 28.73
N GLN A 44 7.20 -6.65 28.46
CA GLN A 44 8.58 -7.01 28.78
C GLN A 44 9.58 -6.11 28.03
N SER A 45 9.35 -5.88 26.74
CA SER A 45 10.21 -4.98 25.95
C SER A 45 10.17 -3.54 26.44
N ILE A 46 9.00 -3.02 26.85
CA ILE A 46 8.88 -1.71 27.48
C ILE A 46 9.71 -1.62 28.74
N GLN A 47 9.66 -2.63 29.61
CA GLN A 47 10.40 -2.66 30.87
C GLN A 47 11.92 -2.77 30.64
N LYS A 48 12.35 -3.59 29.69
CA LYS A 48 13.76 -3.89 29.41
C LYS A 48 14.43 -2.76 28.60
N ASN A 49 13.80 -2.33 27.54
CA ASN A 49 14.39 -1.49 26.51
C ASN A 49 13.84 -0.04 26.51
N GLY A 50 12.71 0.16 27.16
CA GLY A 50 11.97 1.41 27.16
C GLY A 50 10.95 1.54 26.00
N PRO A 51 10.01 2.50 26.13
CA PRO A 51 8.87 2.62 25.20
C PRO A 51 9.24 3.08 23.80
N LYS A 52 10.41 3.70 23.61
CA LYS A 52 10.86 4.25 22.31
C LYS A 52 11.83 3.34 21.57
N HIS A 53 12.25 2.23 22.17
CA HIS A 53 13.18 1.30 21.55
C HIS A 53 12.56 0.67 20.29
N LYS A 54 13.40 0.38 19.29
CA LYS A 54 12.96 -0.22 18.02
C LYS A 54 12.12 -1.49 18.23
N GLU A 55 12.66 -2.45 18.97
CA GLU A 55 12.00 -3.72 19.26
C GLU A 55 10.62 -3.54 19.93
N THR A 56 10.51 -2.58 20.86
CA THR A 56 9.25 -2.23 21.53
C THR A 56 8.22 -1.69 20.54
N ASN A 57 8.66 -0.89 19.57
CA ASN A 57 7.76 -0.33 18.55
C ASN A 57 7.40 -1.36 17.48
N ASP A 58 8.30 -2.28 17.13
CA ASP A 58 8.00 -3.41 16.25
C ASP A 58 6.91 -4.32 16.87
N LEU A 59 6.98 -4.61 18.18
CA LEU A 59 5.95 -5.37 18.90
C LEU A 59 4.62 -4.60 18.99
N ARG A 60 4.66 -3.28 19.24
CA ARG A 60 3.47 -2.44 19.26
C ARG A 60 2.78 -2.41 17.89
N PHE A 61 3.56 -2.26 16.83
CA PHE A 61 3.06 -2.31 15.47
C PHE A 61 2.47 -3.68 15.11
N SER A 62 3.13 -4.78 15.52
CA SER A 62 2.62 -6.15 15.34
C SER A 62 1.28 -6.36 16.05
N LEU A 63 1.11 -5.81 17.26
CA LEU A 63 -0.16 -5.86 17.97
C LEU A 63 -1.26 -5.06 17.26
N ALA A 64 -0.91 -3.92 16.68
CA ALA A 64 -1.84 -3.12 15.88
C ALA A 64 -2.30 -3.89 14.62
N ILE A 65 -1.37 -4.54 13.91
CA ILE A 65 -1.68 -5.42 12.76
C ILE A 65 -2.62 -6.54 13.19
N PHE A 66 -2.30 -7.24 14.28
CA PHE A 66 -3.15 -8.31 14.79
C PHE A 66 -4.59 -7.84 15.02
N TYR A 67 -4.77 -6.69 15.67
CA TYR A 67 -6.11 -6.13 15.88
C TYR A 67 -6.83 -5.73 14.58
N ALA A 68 -6.10 -5.18 13.62
CA ALA A 68 -6.67 -4.85 12.32
C ALA A 68 -7.14 -6.09 11.55
N GLN A 69 -6.38 -7.19 11.61
CA GLN A 69 -6.73 -8.47 10.97
C GLN A 69 -7.99 -9.12 11.54
N ILE A 70 -8.24 -8.95 12.84
CA ILE A 70 -9.48 -9.43 13.49
C ILE A 70 -10.58 -8.36 13.55
N GLU A 71 -10.48 -7.30 12.77
CA GLU A 71 -11.43 -6.18 12.63
C GLU A 71 -11.68 -5.40 13.94
N ARG A 72 -10.81 -5.52 14.94
CA ARG A 72 -10.85 -4.69 16.16
C ARG A 72 -10.18 -3.34 15.89
N PHE A 73 -10.80 -2.53 15.04
CA PHE A 73 -10.21 -1.30 14.52
C PHE A 73 -9.94 -0.22 15.58
N GLY A 74 -10.69 -0.19 16.68
CA GLY A 74 -10.44 0.74 17.79
C GLY A 74 -9.09 0.49 18.48
N GLU A 75 -8.77 -0.77 18.72
CA GLU A 75 -7.47 -1.16 19.29
C GLU A 75 -6.35 -1.01 18.27
N ALA A 76 -6.62 -1.35 17.01
CA ALA A 76 -5.65 -1.12 15.93
C ALA A 76 -5.30 0.38 15.80
N GLU A 77 -6.31 1.27 15.78
CA GLU A 77 -6.14 2.73 15.77
C GLU A 77 -5.22 3.16 16.91
N LYS A 78 -5.49 2.72 18.14
CA LYS A 78 -4.70 3.07 19.31
C LYS A 78 -3.22 2.75 19.12
N TYR A 79 -2.89 1.51 18.78
CA TYR A 79 -1.50 1.06 18.71
C TYR A 79 -0.76 1.58 17.48
N PHE A 80 -1.42 1.73 16.33
CA PHE A 80 -0.84 2.40 15.17
C PHE A 80 -0.56 3.88 15.48
N ARG A 81 -1.47 4.59 16.14
CA ARG A 81 -1.27 5.99 16.52
C ARG A 81 -0.12 6.16 17.50
N GLU A 82 -0.05 5.34 18.53
CA GLU A 82 1.08 5.35 19.47
C GLU A 82 2.42 5.12 18.76
N THR A 83 2.49 4.13 17.84
CA THR A 83 3.70 3.85 17.07
C THR A 83 4.09 5.05 16.21
N PHE A 84 3.13 5.60 15.46
CA PHE A 84 3.34 6.76 14.60
C PHE A 84 3.87 7.97 15.39
N ASP A 85 3.21 8.33 16.49
CA ASP A 85 3.59 9.50 17.31
C ASP A 85 4.98 9.35 17.92
N ILE A 86 5.32 8.14 18.37
CA ILE A 86 6.66 7.86 18.90
C ILE A 86 7.69 8.01 17.77
N MET A 87 7.50 7.38 16.62
CA MET A 87 8.45 7.44 15.51
C MET A 87 8.60 8.87 15.00
N LYS A 88 7.51 9.61 14.83
CA LYS A 88 7.52 11.02 14.47
C LYS A 88 8.36 11.84 15.45
N SER A 89 8.21 11.61 16.77
CA SER A 89 9.01 12.30 17.79
C SER A 89 10.52 12.00 17.72
N LEU A 90 10.90 10.84 17.17
CA LEU A 90 12.31 10.45 16.98
C LEU A 90 12.93 11.08 15.74
N ILE A 91 12.13 11.31 14.69
CA ILE A 91 12.54 12.06 13.50
C ILE A 91 13.02 13.46 13.89
N ASP A 92 12.23 14.17 14.68
CA ASP A 92 12.53 15.54 15.08
C ASP A 92 13.80 15.65 15.94
N ARG A 93 14.14 14.59 16.66
CA ARG A 93 15.32 14.50 17.51
C ARG A 93 16.55 13.93 16.79
N LYS A 94 16.40 13.43 15.54
CA LYS A 94 17.45 12.70 14.80
C LYS A 94 18.08 11.56 15.62
N SER A 95 17.26 10.92 16.46
CA SER A 95 17.74 9.94 17.45
C SER A 95 17.66 8.49 16.96
N GLN A 96 17.06 8.25 15.81
CA GLN A 96 16.94 6.92 15.18
C GLN A 96 16.90 7.08 13.66
N GLU A 97 17.82 6.43 12.95
CA GLU A 97 18.02 6.59 11.51
C GLU A 97 16.79 6.19 10.68
N ASN A 98 16.13 5.08 11.02
CA ASN A 98 14.97 4.56 10.31
C ASN A 98 13.62 5.04 10.87
N ALA A 99 13.61 6.07 11.72
CA ALA A 99 12.37 6.60 12.28
C ALA A 99 11.39 7.15 11.21
N PRO A 100 11.86 7.83 10.13
CA PRO A 100 10.95 8.28 9.07
C PRO A 100 10.19 7.14 8.40
N GLU A 101 10.87 6.06 8.02
CA GLU A 101 10.31 4.90 7.35
C GLU A 101 9.27 4.19 8.24
N LEU A 102 9.59 3.99 9.51
CA LEU A 102 8.66 3.38 10.47
C LEU A 102 7.46 4.29 10.76
N ALA A 103 7.65 5.61 10.79
CA ALA A 103 6.55 6.56 10.92
C ALA A 103 5.61 6.47 9.69
N VAL A 104 6.17 6.43 8.48
CA VAL A 104 5.38 6.30 7.26
C VAL A 104 4.62 4.97 7.25
N THR A 105 5.25 3.87 7.61
CA THR A 105 4.61 2.55 7.66
C THR A 105 3.44 2.53 8.66
N ALA A 106 3.67 2.96 9.90
CA ALA A 106 2.63 2.97 10.93
C ALA A 106 1.50 3.96 10.61
N GLY A 107 1.86 5.14 10.11
CA GLY A 107 0.87 6.16 9.74
C GLY A 107 0.06 5.77 8.51
N SER A 108 0.65 5.10 7.51
CA SER A 108 -0.08 4.58 6.35
C SER A 108 -1.08 3.50 6.75
N ALA A 109 -0.72 2.60 7.69
CA ALA A 109 -1.65 1.62 8.24
C ALA A 109 -2.80 2.29 9.00
N LEU A 110 -2.51 3.29 9.83
CA LEU A 110 -3.50 4.08 10.54
C LEU A 110 -4.44 4.83 9.57
N PHE A 111 -3.87 5.42 8.52
CA PHE A 111 -4.63 6.10 7.47
C PHE A 111 -5.65 5.15 6.81
N GLN A 112 -5.26 3.93 6.53
CA GLN A 112 -6.16 2.93 5.97
C GLN A 112 -7.24 2.49 6.96
N VAL A 113 -6.92 2.36 8.25
CA VAL A 113 -7.94 2.12 9.31
C VAL A 113 -8.97 3.25 9.30
N TYR A 114 -8.54 4.51 9.21
CA TYR A 114 -9.47 5.64 9.13
C TYR A 114 -10.35 5.60 7.88
N GLN A 115 -9.81 5.21 6.73
CA GLN A 115 -10.60 5.03 5.51
C GLN A 115 -11.61 3.89 5.64
N LEU A 116 -11.21 2.73 6.18
CA LEU A 116 -12.08 1.57 6.38
C LEU A 116 -13.23 1.84 7.36
N THR A 117 -12.96 2.66 8.38
CA THR A 117 -13.95 3.02 9.41
C THR A 117 -14.75 4.29 9.07
N GLY A 118 -14.49 4.92 7.91
CA GLY A 118 -15.20 6.12 7.47
C GLY A 118 -14.79 7.41 8.20
N GLN A 119 -13.68 7.40 8.94
CA GLN A 119 -13.17 8.56 9.70
C GLN A 119 -12.36 9.51 8.79
N LEU A 120 -12.98 10.03 7.73
CA LEU A 120 -12.29 10.76 6.65
C LEU A 120 -11.60 12.05 7.10
N ASP A 121 -12.12 12.74 8.12
CA ASP A 121 -11.47 13.94 8.67
C ASP A 121 -10.18 13.60 9.41
N LYS A 122 -10.17 12.51 10.17
CA LYS A 122 -8.92 12.01 10.79
C LYS A 122 -7.92 11.53 9.75
N ALA A 123 -8.39 10.85 8.69
CA ALA A 123 -7.54 10.46 7.58
C ALA A 123 -6.89 11.66 6.90
N ALA A 124 -7.65 12.73 6.64
CA ALA A 124 -7.13 13.95 6.02
C ALA A 124 -6.09 14.67 6.90
N ALA A 125 -6.35 14.78 8.21
CA ALA A 125 -5.40 15.37 9.15
C ALA A 125 -4.09 14.56 9.24
N LEU A 126 -4.21 13.24 9.35
CA LEU A 126 -3.05 12.34 9.39
C LEU A 126 -2.25 12.38 8.08
N ALA A 127 -2.92 12.52 6.95
CA ALA A 127 -2.27 12.55 5.64
C ALA A 127 -1.26 13.69 5.51
N GLU A 128 -1.57 14.88 6.03
CA GLU A 128 -0.63 16.01 6.03
C GLU A 128 0.60 15.74 6.94
N GLU A 129 0.39 15.10 8.09
CA GLU A 129 1.49 14.70 8.97
C GLU A 129 2.41 13.68 8.28
N LEU A 130 1.81 12.70 7.58
CA LEU A 130 2.53 11.67 6.84
C LEU A 130 3.38 12.23 5.70
N LEU A 131 2.85 13.19 4.94
CA LEU A 131 3.62 13.85 3.89
C LEU A 131 4.92 14.46 4.41
N MET A 132 4.88 15.02 5.60
CA MET A 132 6.08 15.58 6.24
C MET A 132 7.07 14.49 6.66
N CYS A 133 6.58 13.30 7.06
CA CYS A 133 7.44 12.15 7.34
C CYS A 133 8.07 11.59 6.05
N CYS A 134 7.28 11.43 4.98
CA CYS A 134 7.78 10.95 3.69
C CYS A 134 8.94 11.79 3.14
N LYS A 135 8.87 13.12 3.29
CA LYS A 135 9.97 14.03 2.89
C LYS A 135 11.28 13.80 3.65
N LYS A 136 11.22 13.16 4.82
CA LYS A 136 12.38 12.92 5.70
C LYS A 136 12.91 11.49 5.59
N THR A 137 12.26 10.61 4.81
CA THR A 137 12.79 9.26 4.51
C THR A 137 14.06 9.36 3.65
N ALA A 138 14.86 8.31 3.69
CA ALA A 138 16.09 8.23 2.88
C ALA A 138 15.79 8.33 1.38
N ASP A 139 14.66 7.77 0.94
CA ASP A 139 14.13 7.90 -0.41
C ASP A 139 12.68 8.40 -0.37
N PRO A 140 12.44 9.71 -0.55
CA PRO A 140 11.08 10.29 -0.61
C PRO A 140 10.23 9.75 -1.77
N LEU A 141 10.82 9.13 -2.78
CA LEU A 141 10.15 8.53 -3.93
C LEU A 141 10.17 7.00 -3.89
N SER A 142 10.42 6.41 -2.71
CA SER A 142 10.30 4.97 -2.50
C SER A 142 8.91 4.46 -2.86
N GLN A 143 8.82 3.17 -3.17
CA GLN A 143 7.54 2.54 -3.54
C GLN A 143 6.48 2.71 -2.43
N GLU A 144 6.86 2.63 -1.17
CA GLU A 144 5.97 2.83 -0.02
C GLU A 144 5.42 4.25 0.03
N ASN A 145 6.28 5.24 -0.14
CA ASN A 145 5.88 6.64 -0.17
C ASN A 145 4.97 6.93 -1.37
N LEU A 146 5.33 6.43 -2.56
CA LEU A 146 4.52 6.58 -3.76
C LEU A 146 3.14 5.94 -3.61
N LYS A 147 3.05 4.76 -2.97
CA LYS A 147 1.78 4.11 -2.64
C LYS A 147 0.92 5.01 -1.74
N PHE A 148 1.52 5.58 -0.70
CA PHE A 148 0.82 6.52 0.17
C PHE A 148 0.36 7.78 -0.59
N TYR A 149 1.19 8.35 -1.48
CA TYR A 149 0.79 9.52 -2.28
C TYR A 149 -0.42 9.21 -3.18
N GLY A 150 -0.52 8.01 -3.73
CA GLY A 150 -1.70 7.55 -4.46
C GLY A 150 -2.97 7.54 -3.58
N GLN A 151 -2.85 7.04 -2.36
CA GLN A 151 -3.95 7.02 -1.39
C GLN A 151 -4.35 8.44 -0.95
N TYR A 152 -3.37 9.32 -0.71
CA TYR A 152 -3.58 10.72 -0.38
C TYR A 152 -4.39 11.42 -1.47
N VAL A 153 -3.96 11.28 -2.72
CA VAL A 153 -4.64 11.86 -3.88
C VAL A 153 -6.09 11.38 -3.98
N SER A 154 -6.32 10.08 -3.84
CA SER A 154 -7.65 9.48 -3.88
C SER A 154 -8.57 10.03 -2.79
N LEU A 155 -8.05 10.23 -1.57
CA LEU A 155 -8.81 10.83 -0.48
C LEU A 155 -9.26 12.25 -0.81
N PHE A 156 -8.33 13.11 -1.25
CA PHE A 156 -8.64 14.52 -1.53
C PHE A 156 -9.57 14.68 -2.71
N LYS A 157 -9.41 13.88 -3.76
CA LYS A 157 -10.34 13.84 -4.89
C LYS A 157 -11.77 13.53 -4.45
N ASN A 158 -11.94 12.52 -3.59
CA ASN A 158 -13.26 12.07 -3.16
C ASN A 158 -13.89 12.97 -2.10
N SER A 159 -13.09 13.74 -1.35
CA SER A 159 -13.59 14.63 -0.30
C SER A 159 -13.93 16.03 -0.77
N GLY A 160 -13.56 16.42 -2.01
CA GLY A 160 -13.70 17.79 -2.51
C GLY A 160 -12.82 18.83 -1.78
N LYS A 161 -11.88 18.37 -0.93
CA LYS A 161 -10.94 19.25 -0.22
C LYS A 161 -9.78 19.65 -1.13
N THR A 162 -9.23 20.83 -0.93
CA THR A 162 -8.01 21.30 -1.60
C THR A 162 -6.77 20.67 -0.94
N MET A 163 -5.83 20.24 -1.77
CA MET A 163 -4.53 19.77 -1.29
C MET A 163 -3.68 20.94 -0.81
N SER A 164 -2.82 20.70 0.18
CA SER A 164 -1.86 21.70 0.63
C SER A 164 -0.81 21.99 -0.45
N GLU A 165 -0.17 23.16 -0.38
CA GLU A 165 0.96 23.51 -1.24
C GLU A 165 2.11 22.49 -1.10
N ASN A 166 2.36 22.01 0.11
CA ASN A 166 3.36 20.97 0.36
C ASN A 166 3.05 19.67 -0.37
N ALA A 167 1.78 19.27 -0.42
CA ALA A 167 1.35 18.10 -1.16
C ALA A 167 1.54 18.29 -2.66
N MET A 168 1.11 19.44 -3.19
CA MET A 168 1.28 19.75 -4.61
C MET A 168 2.75 19.77 -5.04
N ASN A 169 3.64 20.36 -4.23
CA ASN A 169 5.08 20.35 -4.50
C ASN A 169 5.66 18.93 -4.52
N LEU A 170 5.20 18.06 -3.62
CA LEU A 170 5.64 16.68 -3.60
C LEU A 170 5.13 15.89 -4.81
N LEU A 171 3.86 16.05 -5.18
CA LEU A 171 3.30 15.40 -6.37
C LEU A 171 3.99 15.86 -7.65
N ASN A 172 4.36 17.15 -7.75
CA ASN A 172 5.17 17.67 -8.85
C ASN A 172 6.56 17.04 -8.89
N SER A 173 7.17 16.74 -7.74
CA SER A 173 8.44 15.99 -7.68
C SER A 173 8.29 14.56 -8.19
N VAL A 174 7.17 13.88 -7.89
CA VAL A 174 6.86 12.56 -8.44
C VAL A 174 6.70 12.61 -9.95
N LYS A 175 6.01 13.64 -10.47
CA LYS A 175 5.87 13.84 -11.91
C LYS A 175 7.20 14.06 -12.59
N ALA A 176 8.05 14.91 -12.03
CA ALA A 176 9.41 15.14 -12.53
C ALA A 176 10.25 13.85 -12.54
N ALA A 177 10.14 13.01 -11.49
CA ALA A 177 10.80 11.71 -11.45
C ALA A 177 10.29 10.76 -12.55
N ALA A 178 8.99 10.75 -12.82
CA ALA A 178 8.41 9.97 -13.91
C ALA A 178 8.92 10.42 -15.29
N GLU A 179 9.02 11.74 -15.50
CA GLU A 179 9.60 12.33 -16.73
C GLU A 179 11.09 11.99 -16.88
N ASN A 180 11.80 11.83 -15.77
CA ASN A 180 13.21 11.40 -15.74
C ASN A 180 13.40 9.87 -15.75
N GLY A 181 12.34 9.10 -15.99
CA GLY A 181 12.42 7.66 -16.22
C GLY A 181 12.20 6.75 -14.99
N SER A 182 11.83 7.29 -13.85
CA SER A 182 11.47 6.46 -12.68
C SER A 182 10.22 5.64 -12.98
N SER A 183 10.38 4.33 -13.16
CA SER A 183 9.27 3.43 -13.50
C SER A 183 8.18 3.34 -12.41
N PRO A 184 8.49 3.31 -11.10
CA PRO A 184 7.45 3.42 -10.08
C PRO A 184 6.69 4.75 -10.17
N ALA A 185 7.38 5.88 -10.32
CA ALA A 185 6.75 7.18 -10.44
C ALA A 185 5.86 7.27 -11.69
N GLN A 186 6.28 6.71 -12.83
CA GLN A 186 5.48 6.62 -14.05
C GLN A 186 4.15 5.89 -13.81
N PHE A 187 4.18 4.78 -13.07
CA PHE A 187 2.96 4.04 -12.70
C PHE A 187 1.99 4.91 -11.91
N TYR A 188 2.45 5.60 -10.87
CA TYR A 188 1.56 6.43 -10.04
C TYR A 188 1.06 7.66 -10.81
N VAL A 189 1.87 8.28 -11.66
CA VAL A 189 1.44 9.37 -12.55
C VAL A 189 0.38 8.88 -13.54
N ALA A 190 0.50 7.65 -14.05
CA ALA A 190 -0.54 7.04 -14.90
C ALA A 190 -1.87 6.93 -14.14
N LEU A 191 -1.85 6.43 -12.90
CA LEU A 191 -3.06 6.34 -12.07
C LEU A 191 -3.69 7.72 -11.81
N TRP A 192 -2.88 8.77 -11.62
CA TRP A 192 -3.38 10.12 -11.38
C TRP A 192 -4.01 10.74 -12.63
N TYR A 193 -3.47 10.49 -13.81
CA TYR A 193 -4.12 10.88 -15.07
C TYR A 193 -5.43 10.13 -15.30
N SER A 194 -5.47 8.82 -15.03
CA SER A 194 -6.70 8.01 -15.09
C SER A 194 -7.77 8.52 -14.12
N ALA A 195 -7.35 8.97 -12.93
CA ALA A 195 -8.28 9.49 -11.95
C ALA A 195 -8.78 10.91 -12.27
N GLY A 196 -7.96 11.76 -12.90
CA GLY A 196 -8.19 13.20 -13.06
C GLY A 196 -8.09 13.98 -11.74
N GLY A 197 -8.17 15.29 -11.83
CA GLY A 197 -8.24 16.18 -10.66
C GLY A 197 -6.91 16.62 -10.06
N ILE A 198 -5.74 16.16 -10.58
CA ILE A 198 -4.42 16.61 -10.12
C ILE A 198 -3.71 17.37 -11.23
N TYR A 199 -3.33 16.68 -12.31
CA TYR A 199 -2.63 17.28 -13.45
C TYR A 199 -3.56 17.65 -14.59
N ALA A 200 -4.81 17.18 -14.55
CA ALA A 200 -5.88 17.50 -15.48
C ALA A 200 -7.20 17.58 -14.72
N PRO A 201 -8.10 18.52 -15.08
CA PRO A 201 -9.41 18.65 -14.41
C PRO A 201 -10.31 17.43 -14.60
N ALA A 202 -10.10 16.67 -15.67
CA ALA A 202 -10.78 15.41 -15.98
C ALA A 202 -9.78 14.29 -16.21
N PRO A 203 -10.22 13.01 -16.20
CA PRO A 203 -9.39 11.88 -16.60
C PRO A 203 -8.77 12.09 -17.98
N ASP A 204 -7.49 11.75 -18.12
CA ASP A 204 -6.75 11.75 -19.37
C ASP A 204 -6.24 10.33 -19.65
N GLU A 205 -7.09 9.55 -20.31
CA GLU A 205 -6.80 8.14 -20.60
C GLU A 205 -5.57 7.97 -21.50
N ILE A 206 -5.34 8.91 -22.42
CA ILE A 206 -4.21 8.83 -23.36
C ILE A 206 -2.90 8.94 -22.58
N LYS A 207 -2.77 9.95 -21.73
CA LYS A 207 -1.59 10.10 -20.87
C LYS A 207 -1.46 8.98 -19.86
N SER A 208 -2.57 8.51 -19.30
CA SER A 208 -2.55 7.37 -18.39
C SER A 208 -1.94 6.15 -19.05
N ILE A 209 -2.42 5.77 -20.24
CA ILE A 209 -1.90 4.63 -21.00
C ILE A 209 -0.43 4.83 -21.38
N GLU A 210 -0.04 6.04 -21.82
CA GLU A 210 1.34 6.37 -22.16
C GLU A 210 2.29 6.12 -20.98
N TYR A 211 1.98 6.68 -19.82
CA TYR A 211 2.82 6.51 -18.62
C TYR A 211 2.80 5.06 -18.11
N LEU A 212 1.65 4.37 -18.20
CA LEU A 212 1.53 2.98 -17.79
C LEU A 212 2.40 2.05 -18.66
N LYS A 213 2.40 2.26 -19.99
CA LYS A 213 3.28 1.54 -20.91
C LYS A 213 4.75 1.80 -20.61
N LYS A 214 5.15 3.09 -20.46
CA LYS A 214 6.54 3.43 -20.10
C LYS A 214 6.99 2.72 -18.82
N SER A 215 6.15 2.67 -17.81
CA SER A 215 6.44 1.98 -16.56
C SER A 215 6.60 0.46 -16.74
N ALA A 216 5.71 -0.18 -17.52
CA ALA A 216 5.78 -1.61 -17.81
C ALA A 216 7.01 -1.98 -18.64
N ASP A 217 7.32 -1.17 -19.67
CA ASP A 217 8.50 -1.34 -20.54
C ASP A 217 9.81 -1.16 -19.75
N ALA A 218 9.82 -0.26 -18.76
CA ALA A 218 10.93 -0.08 -17.84
C ALA A 218 11.01 -1.17 -16.74
N GLY A 219 10.13 -2.17 -16.79
CA GLY A 219 10.22 -3.36 -15.96
C GLY A 219 9.50 -3.28 -14.61
N TYR A 220 8.71 -2.24 -14.33
CA TYR A 220 8.01 -2.15 -13.04
C TYR A 220 6.95 -3.25 -12.90
N PRO A 221 7.04 -4.16 -11.91
CA PRO A 221 6.22 -5.37 -11.86
C PRO A 221 4.72 -5.08 -11.83
N THR A 222 4.30 -4.13 -11.01
CA THR A 222 2.89 -3.76 -10.90
C THR A 222 2.34 -3.20 -12.21
N ALA A 223 3.12 -2.39 -12.94
CA ALA A 223 2.71 -1.89 -14.25
C ALA A 223 2.65 -3.03 -15.30
N GLN A 224 3.62 -3.95 -15.28
CA GLN A 224 3.59 -5.15 -16.14
C GLN A 224 2.34 -5.99 -15.89
N TRP A 225 1.96 -6.19 -14.64
CA TRP A 225 0.71 -6.85 -14.28
C TRP A 225 -0.51 -6.10 -14.84
N PHE A 226 -0.62 -4.78 -14.60
CA PHE A 226 -1.77 -3.99 -15.07
C PHE A 226 -1.89 -4.00 -16.60
N VAL A 227 -0.80 -3.75 -17.32
CA VAL A 227 -0.78 -3.77 -18.80
C VAL A 227 -1.05 -5.16 -19.31
N GLY A 228 -0.46 -6.20 -18.69
CA GLY A 228 -0.66 -7.59 -19.05
C GLY A 228 -2.14 -8.01 -18.92
N ALA A 229 -2.76 -7.71 -17.79
CA ALA A 229 -4.18 -7.99 -17.56
C ALA A 229 -5.09 -7.22 -18.54
N ALA A 230 -4.76 -5.96 -18.82
CA ALA A 230 -5.50 -5.14 -19.78
C ALA A 230 -5.42 -5.69 -21.20
N LEU A 231 -4.25 -6.16 -21.63
CA LEU A 231 -4.05 -6.80 -22.95
C LEU A 231 -4.79 -8.15 -23.07
N VAL A 232 -4.75 -8.99 -22.04
CA VAL A 232 -5.46 -10.27 -22.04
C VAL A 232 -6.96 -10.05 -22.22
N ASN A 233 -7.51 -9.03 -21.56
CA ASN A 233 -8.96 -8.77 -21.56
C ASN A 233 -9.43 -7.77 -22.64
N GLY A 234 -8.52 -7.05 -23.29
CA GLY A 234 -8.87 -5.97 -24.22
C GLY A 234 -9.59 -4.81 -23.52
N GLN A 235 -9.06 -4.37 -22.38
CA GLN A 235 -9.68 -3.35 -21.52
C GLN A 235 -8.78 -2.13 -21.32
N ALA A 236 -9.30 -1.08 -20.68
CA ALA A 236 -8.58 0.13 -20.32
C ALA A 236 -7.83 0.79 -21.51
N GLY A 237 -8.45 0.79 -22.70
CA GLY A 237 -7.87 1.38 -23.92
C GLY A 237 -6.79 0.53 -24.60
N PHE A 238 -6.57 -0.71 -24.14
CA PHE A 238 -5.68 -1.67 -24.81
C PHE A 238 -6.45 -2.59 -25.74
N THR A 239 -5.94 -2.78 -26.95
CA THR A 239 -6.44 -3.82 -27.86
C THR A 239 -6.05 -5.19 -27.32
N ARG A 240 -6.96 -6.16 -27.37
CA ARG A 240 -6.69 -7.52 -26.88
C ARG A 240 -5.49 -8.13 -27.61
N ASP A 241 -4.50 -8.54 -26.84
CA ASP A 241 -3.35 -9.32 -27.24
C ASP A 241 -2.98 -10.26 -26.10
N GLU A 242 -3.58 -11.44 -26.11
CA GLU A 242 -3.45 -12.43 -25.04
C GLU A 242 -2.00 -12.91 -24.88
N LYS A 243 -1.28 -13.08 -26.00
CA LYS A 243 0.12 -13.54 -25.97
C LYS A 243 1.03 -12.51 -25.31
N ALA A 244 0.96 -11.26 -25.74
CA ALA A 244 1.76 -10.19 -25.15
C ALA A 244 1.35 -9.94 -23.69
N GLY A 245 0.06 -10.03 -23.38
CA GLY A 245 -0.45 -9.90 -22.03
C GLY A 245 0.09 -10.97 -21.10
N LEU A 246 0.07 -12.23 -21.49
CA LEU A 246 0.62 -13.35 -20.72
C LEU A 246 2.13 -13.22 -20.49
N GLU A 247 2.89 -12.73 -21.47
CA GLU A 247 4.32 -12.49 -21.28
C GLU A 247 4.59 -11.44 -20.20
N LEU A 248 3.83 -10.34 -20.17
CA LEU A 248 3.96 -9.32 -19.14
C LEU A 248 3.54 -9.84 -17.76
N ILE A 249 2.46 -10.60 -17.66
CA ILE A 249 2.03 -11.21 -16.39
C ILE A 249 3.11 -12.15 -15.86
N LYS A 250 3.71 -12.98 -16.70
CA LYS A 250 4.82 -13.87 -16.31
C LYS A 250 6.04 -13.08 -15.81
N LYS A 251 6.40 -11.99 -16.51
CA LYS A 251 7.52 -11.12 -16.07
C LYS A 251 7.23 -10.49 -14.70
N ALA A 252 6.02 -10.03 -14.46
CA ALA A 252 5.61 -9.49 -13.17
C ALA A 252 5.68 -10.54 -12.05
N ALA A 253 5.16 -11.75 -12.32
CA ALA A 253 5.17 -12.85 -11.36
C ALA A 253 6.57 -13.29 -10.96
N VAL A 254 7.52 -13.37 -11.91
CA VAL A 254 8.93 -13.70 -11.65
C VAL A 254 9.58 -12.65 -10.73
N GLN A 255 9.12 -11.43 -10.76
CA GLN A 255 9.57 -10.34 -9.88
C GLN A 255 8.82 -10.29 -8.54
N GLY A 256 7.92 -11.24 -8.27
CA GLY A 256 7.20 -11.35 -7.01
C GLY A 256 5.91 -10.52 -6.93
N GLU A 257 5.36 -10.05 -8.08
CA GLU A 257 4.08 -9.34 -8.07
C GLU A 257 2.95 -10.32 -7.74
N GLU A 258 2.31 -10.10 -6.58
CA GLU A 258 1.38 -11.07 -5.98
C GLU A 258 0.14 -11.32 -6.83
N ASN A 259 -0.44 -10.28 -7.45
CA ASN A 259 -1.62 -10.45 -8.30
C ASN A 259 -1.29 -11.23 -9.57
N ALA A 260 -0.08 -11.04 -10.13
CA ALA A 260 0.38 -11.80 -11.28
C ALA A 260 0.60 -13.27 -10.93
N ILE A 261 1.18 -13.55 -9.76
CA ILE A 261 1.35 -14.91 -9.23
C ILE A 261 -0.02 -15.58 -9.05
N GLY A 262 -0.94 -14.92 -8.34
CA GLY A 262 -2.29 -15.44 -8.09
C GLY A 262 -3.04 -15.72 -9.40
N TRP A 263 -2.98 -14.78 -10.35
CA TRP A 263 -3.63 -14.95 -11.65
C TRP A 263 -3.09 -16.15 -12.43
N LEU A 264 -1.77 -16.35 -12.46
CA LEU A 264 -1.15 -17.49 -13.11
C LEU A 264 -1.57 -18.80 -12.45
N GLN A 265 -1.61 -18.88 -11.12
CA GLN A 265 -2.07 -20.06 -10.40
C GLN A 265 -3.50 -20.41 -10.77
N GLU A 266 -4.42 -19.46 -10.74
CA GLU A 266 -5.83 -19.68 -11.07
C GLU A 266 -6.05 -20.13 -12.52
N ASN A 267 -5.28 -19.58 -13.47
CA ASN A 267 -5.50 -19.84 -14.90
C ASN A 267 -4.72 -21.06 -15.42
N ILE A 268 -3.59 -21.44 -14.79
CA ILE A 268 -2.88 -22.69 -15.14
C ILE A 268 -3.68 -23.91 -14.67
N PHE A 269 -4.24 -23.89 -13.45
CA PHE A 269 -5.08 -24.97 -12.96
C PHE A 269 -6.36 -25.21 -13.78
N GLN A 270 -6.87 -24.20 -14.48
CA GLN A 270 -8.05 -24.34 -15.36
C GLN A 270 -7.70 -25.00 -16.71
N THR A 271 -6.47 -24.93 -17.16
CA THR A 271 -6.02 -25.56 -18.41
C THR A 271 -5.68 -27.04 -18.22
N GLU A 272 -5.13 -27.43 -17.08
CA GLU A 272 -4.80 -28.82 -16.76
C GLU A 272 -6.02 -29.71 -16.44
N ASN A 273 -7.17 -29.10 -16.09
CA ASN A 273 -8.41 -29.83 -15.81
C ASN A 273 -9.38 -29.91 -17.01
N LYS A 274 -8.95 -29.52 -18.21
CA LYS A 274 -9.76 -29.57 -19.43
C LYS A 274 -9.33 -30.66 -20.43
N ASP A 275 -8.26 -31.39 -20.13
CA ASP A 275 -7.80 -32.58 -20.85
C ASP A 275 -8.14 -33.86 -20.05
#